data_fba79a59aaa1d4d3293f4f1bad0a5473
#
_entry.id   fba79a59aaa1d4d3293f4f1bad0a5473
#
_cell.length_a   1.000
_cell.length_b   1.000
_cell.length_c   1.000
_cell.angle_alpha   90.00
_cell.angle_beta   90.00
_cell.angle_gamma   90.00
#
_symmetry.space_group_name_H-M   'P 1'
#
loop_
_entity.id
_entity.type
_entity.pdbx_description
1 polymer ?
#
loop_
_entity_poly.entity_id
_entity_poly.type
_entity_poly.pdbx_seq_one_letter_code
_entity_poly.pdbx_strand_id
1 'polypeptide(L)'
;MTARPVGKLYTPEMLHLATQLAEFPPRPELPLHGEARSATCGSKLALDLEIANDEISASGLLVQACAVGQASAALFAQWIDRRPVSEVTVAGEAVERWLAGDGRLPECIDLAPIAAARDYPGRHGAILLPWRAFSDALCNAHG
;
A
#
# COMPACT_ATOMS: atom_id res chain seq x y z
N MET A 1 11.23 28.40 8.36
CA MET A 1 11.16 27.18 7.55
C MET A 1 10.06 27.32 6.52
N THR A 2 10.39 27.07 5.29
CA THR A 2 9.39 27.12 4.23
C THR A 2 8.66 25.79 4.16
N ALA A 3 7.34 25.83 4.14
CA ALA A 3 6.54 24.62 3.91
C ALA A 3 6.81 24.10 2.51
N ARG A 4 6.87 22.78 2.35
CA ARG A 4 7.03 22.19 1.03
C ARG A 4 5.77 22.43 0.21
N PRO A 5 5.91 22.80 -1.07
CA PRO A 5 4.74 22.98 -1.92
C PRO A 5 3.96 21.68 -2.08
N VAL A 6 2.67 21.72 -1.83
CA VAL A 6 1.80 20.55 -1.98
C VAL A 6 1.86 20.01 -3.42
N GLY A 7 2.05 20.89 -4.41
CA GLY A 7 2.17 20.48 -5.80
C GLY A 7 3.35 19.55 -6.10
N LYS A 8 4.40 19.56 -5.27
CA LYS A 8 5.51 18.62 -5.42
C LYS A 8 5.16 17.22 -4.96
N LEU A 9 4.20 17.11 -4.04
CA LEU A 9 3.72 15.83 -3.54
C LEU A 9 2.73 15.20 -4.53
N TYR A 10 1.81 16.01 -5.06
CA TYR A 10 0.75 15.54 -5.95
C TYR A 10 1.14 15.75 -7.42
N THR A 11 2.01 14.86 -7.92
CA THR A 11 2.41 14.91 -9.33
C THR A 11 1.33 14.29 -10.23
N PRO A 12 1.29 14.64 -11.54
CA PRO A 12 0.39 13.98 -12.47
C PRO A 12 0.56 12.46 -12.49
N GLU A 13 1.80 11.97 -12.36
CA GLU A 13 2.09 10.54 -12.32
C GLU A 13 1.43 9.88 -11.10
N MET A 14 1.57 10.48 -9.93
CA MET A 14 0.97 9.95 -8.70
C MET A 14 -0.56 9.97 -8.78
N LEU A 15 -1.13 11.06 -9.30
CA LEU A 15 -2.58 11.18 -9.44
C LEU A 15 -3.13 10.18 -10.45
N HIS A 16 -2.42 9.96 -11.55
CA HIS A 16 -2.80 8.95 -12.54
C HIS A 16 -2.79 7.55 -11.91
N LEU A 17 -1.75 7.26 -11.14
CA LEU A 17 -1.64 5.98 -10.44
C LEU A 17 -2.82 5.77 -9.49
N ALA A 18 -3.22 6.81 -8.75
CA ALA A 18 -4.36 6.72 -7.85
C ALA A 18 -5.65 6.33 -8.60
N THR A 19 -5.83 6.80 -9.85
CA THR A 19 -7.01 6.42 -10.63
C THR A 19 -7.01 4.94 -11.02
N GLN A 20 -5.85 4.32 -11.10
CA GLN A 20 -5.73 2.90 -11.47
C GLN A 20 -6.25 1.97 -10.37
N LEU A 21 -6.45 2.49 -9.17
CA LEU A 21 -7.05 1.72 -8.08
C LEU A 21 -8.42 1.16 -8.46
N ALA A 22 -9.14 1.83 -9.34
CA ALA A 22 -10.45 1.38 -9.80
C ALA A 22 -10.39 0.02 -10.52
N GLU A 23 -9.21 -0.42 -10.97
CA GLU A 23 -9.02 -1.73 -11.61
C GLU A 23 -8.98 -2.87 -10.59
N PHE A 24 -8.97 -2.55 -9.30
CA PHE A 24 -8.89 -3.52 -8.21
C PHE A 24 -10.07 -3.34 -7.24
N PRO A 25 -11.32 -3.50 -7.71
CA PRO A 25 -12.48 -3.28 -6.85
C PRO A 25 -12.54 -4.33 -5.73
N PRO A 26 -13.30 -4.05 -4.65
CA PRO A 26 -13.48 -5.04 -3.59
C PRO A 26 -13.96 -6.38 -4.14
N ARG A 27 -13.43 -7.45 -3.56
CA ARG A 27 -13.80 -8.81 -3.92
C ARG A 27 -14.10 -9.62 -2.65
N PRO A 28 -15.25 -9.35 -2.02
CA PRO A 28 -15.59 -9.99 -0.74
C PRO A 28 -15.75 -11.50 -0.81
N GLU A 29 -15.90 -12.06 -2.02
CA GLU A 29 -15.98 -13.51 -2.20
C GLU A 29 -14.63 -14.20 -2.00
N LEU A 30 -13.49 -13.47 -2.02
CA LEU A 30 -12.18 -14.06 -1.79
C LEU A 30 -12.03 -14.49 -0.33
N PRO A 31 -11.24 -15.53 -0.05
CA PRO A 31 -11.27 -16.17 1.27
C PRO A 31 -10.53 -15.44 2.40
N LEU A 32 -9.58 -14.56 2.07
CA LEU A 32 -8.78 -13.87 3.10
C LEU A 32 -9.11 -12.39 3.11
N HIS A 33 -9.20 -11.83 4.32
CA HIS A 33 -9.55 -10.41 4.50
C HIS A 33 -8.67 -9.79 5.56
N GLY A 34 -8.20 -8.56 5.29
CA GLY A 34 -7.43 -7.79 6.24
C GLY A 34 -7.80 -6.32 6.16
N GLU A 35 -7.59 -5.59 7.24
CA GLU A 35 -7.90 -4.17 7.33
C GLU A 35 -6.77 -3.42 7.98
N ALA A 36 -6.62 -2.15 7.62
CA ALA A 36 -5.68 -1.25 8.27
C ALA A 36 -6.26 0.15 8.35
N ARG A 37 -5.84 0.90 9.35
CA ARG A 37 -6.24 2.28 9.56
C ARG A 37 -5.01 3.12 9.87
N SER A 38 -5.02 4.37 9.40
CA SER A 38 -3.99 5.33 9.75
C SER A 38 -4.53 6.23 10.86
N ALA A 39 -3.84 6.27 12.00
CA ALA A 39 -4.26 7.08 13.15
C ALA A 39 -4.15 8.58 12.86
N THR A 40 -3.22 8.99 11.99
CA THR A 40 -2.92 10.41 11.77
C THR A 40 -3.87 11.10 10.80
N CYS A 41 -4.39 10.39 9.81
CA CYS A 41 -5.22 11.02 8.78
C CYS A 41 -6.60 10.39 8.64
N GLY A 42 -6.93 9.40 9.47
CA GLY A 42 -8.23 8.73 9.41
C GLY A 42 -8.44 7.85 8.19
N SER A 43 -7.39 7.62 7.43
CA SER A 43 -7.46 6.74 6.26
C SER A 43 -7.66 5.29 6.66
N LYS A 44 -8.33 4.53 5.79
CA LYS A 44 -8.53 3.09 6.03
C LYS A 44 -8.52 2.33 4.72
N LEU A 45 -8.18 1.05 4.81
CA LEU A 45 -8.13 0.15 3.67
C LEU A 45 -8.58 -1.23 4.09
N ALA A 46 -9.45 -1.83 3.28
CA ALA A 46 -9.83 -3.25 3.42
C ALA A 46 -9.27 -4.00 2.21
N LEU A 47 -8.65 -5.14 2.49
CA LEU A 47 -7.99 -5.96 1.47
C LEU A 47 -8.62 -7.34 1.45
N ASP A 48 -8.98 -7.80 0.24
CA ASP A 48 -9.46 -9.15 -0.01
C ASP A 48 -8.38 -9.89 -0.80
N LEU A 49 -8.08 -11.14 -0.41
CA LEU A 49 -7.01 -11.91 -1.03
C LEU A 49 -7.39 -13.37 -1.26
N GLU A 50 -6.79 -13.93 -2.28
CA GLU A 50 -6.69 -15.37 -2.45
C GLU A 50 -5.22 -15.73 -2.61
N ILE A 51 -4.77 -16.75 -1.88
CA ILE A 51 -3.41 -17.26 -1.97
C ILE A 51 -3.48 -18.70 -2.45
N ALA A 52 -2.75 -19.00 -3.51
CA ALA A 52 -2.65 -20.35 -4.05
C ALA A 52 -1.19 -20.66 -4.32
N ASN A 53 -0.73 -21.81 -3.83
CA ASN A 53 0.67 -22.25 -3.99
C ASN A 53 1.66 -21.20 -3.44
N ASP A 54 1.33 -20.60 -2.28
CA ASP A 54 2.13 -19.58 -1.61
C ASP A 54 2.28 -18.27 -2.41
N GLU A 55 1.47 -18.07 -3.45
CA GLU A 55 1.47 -16.85 -4.27
C GLU A 55 0.12 -16.17 -4.20
N ILE A 56 0.12 -14.85 -4.40
CA ILE A 56 -1.12 -14.07 -4.46
C ILE A 56 -1.77 -14.35 -5.81
N SER A 57 -2.93 -14.99 -5.79
CA SER A 57 -3.66 -15.35 -7.03
C SER A 57 -4.76 -14.38 -7.39
N ALA A 58 -5.29 -13.64 -6.40
CA ALA A 58 -6.33 -12.64 -6.64
C ALA A 58 -6.36 -11.64 -5.50
N SER A 59 -6.77 -10.41 -5.80
CA SER A 59 -6.90 -9.36 -4.77
C SER A 59 -7.98 -8.36 -5.14
N GLY A 60 -8.52 -7.70 -4.13
CA GLY A 60 -9.43 -6.58 -4.28
C GLY A 60 -9.26 -5.64 -3.10
N LEU A 61 -9.59 -4.36 -3.29
CA LEU A 61 -9.37 -3.35 -2.26
C LEU A 61 -10.55 -2.38 -2.16
N LEU A 62 -10.81 -1.95 -0.93
CA LEU A 62 -11.67 -0.82 -0.65
C LEU A 62 -10.83 0.20 0.12
N VAL A 63 -10.60 1.37 -0.47
CA VAL A 63 -9.67 2.36 0.07
C VAL A 63 -10.38 3.69 0.30
N GLN A 64 -10.27 4.21 1.53
CA GLN A 64 -10.75 5.54 1.89
C GLN A 64 -9.52 6.30 2.40
N ALA A 65 -8.83 7.01 1.50
CA ALA A 65 -7.56 7.64 1.79
C ALA A 65 -7.33 8.85 0.87
N CYS A 66 -6.33 9.65 1.23
CA CYS A 66 -5.86 10.73 0.37
C CYS A 66 -5.24 10.14 -0.91
N ALA A 67 -4.90 11.01 -1.86
CA ALA A 67 -4.32 10.58 -3.13
C ALA A 67 -3.04 9.75 -2.95
N VAL A 68 -2.22 10.08 -1.96
CA VAL A 68 -1.00 9.31 -1.65
C VAL A 68 -1.35 7.88 -1.24
N GLY A 69 -2.34 7.72 -0.37
CA GLY A 69 -2.79 6.39 0.06
C GLY A 69 -3.41 5.60 -1.08
N GLN A 70 -4.18 6.26 -1.94
CA GLN A 70 -4.77 5.62 -3.11
C GLN A 70 -3.70 5.16 -4.09
N ALA A 71 -2.68 6.00 -4.33
CA ALA A 71 -1.58 5.65 -5.22
C ALA A 71 -0.76 4.49 -4.64
N SER A 72 -0.49 4.51 -3.34
CA SER A 72 0.22 3.41 -2.67
C SER A 72 -0.55 2.10 -2.80
N ALA A 73 -1.87 2.14 -2.61
CA ALA A 73 -2.71 0.96 -2.74
C ALA A 73 -2.71 0.42 -4.16
N ALA A 74 -2.75 1.29 -5.18
CA ALA A 74 -2.69 0.87 -6.57
C ALA A 74 -1.35 0.23 -6.91
N LEU A 75 -0.24 0.83 -6.47
CA LEU A 75 1.10 0.24 -6.64
C LEU A 75 1.17 -1.14 -6.01
N PHE A 76 0.71 -1.26 -4.79
CA PHE A 76 0.67 -2.51 -4.07
C PHE A 76 -0.12 -3.57 -4.85
N ALA A 77 -1.34 -3.24 -5.27
CA ALA A 77 -2.22 -4.19 -5.96
C ALA A 77 -1.62 -4.69 -7.28
N GLN A 78 -1.00 -3.78 -8.04
CA GLN A 78 -0.34 -4.15 -9.30
C GLN A 78 0.88 -5.03 -9.07
N TRP A 79 1.63 -4.73 -8.00
CA TRP A 79 2.90 -5.41 -7.74
C TRP A 79 2.74 -6.80 -7.13
N ILE A 80 1.74 -7.01 -6.27
CA ILE A 80 1.59 -8.29 -5.56
C ILE A 80 1.11 -9.44 -6.44
N ASP A 81 0.58 -9.15 -7.61
CA ASP A 81 0.00 -10.17 -8.48
C ASP A 81 1.03 -11.25 -8.80
N ARG A 82 0.69 -12.50 -8.44
CA ARG A 82 1.52 -13.70 -8.63
C ARG A 82 2.83 -13.70 -7.85
N ARG A 83 3.00 -12.80 -6.89
CA ARG A 83 4.20 -12.80 -6.06
C ARG A 83 4.05 -13.76 -4.88
N PRO A 84 5.16 -14.39 -4.48
CA PRO A 84 5.16 -15.21 -3.25
C PRO A 84 4.83 -14.34 -2.03
N VAL A 85 4.08 -14.92 -1.10
CA VAL A 85 3.71 -14.25 0.15
C VAL A 85 4.95 -13.72 0.88
N SER A 86 6.04 -14.51 0.90
CA SER A 86 7.27 -14.11 1.58
C SER A 86 7.88 -12.83 0.98
N GLU A 87 7.82 -12.67 -0.33
CA GLU A 87 8.34 -11.46 -0.98
C GLU A 87 7.51 -10.23 -0.60
N VAL A 88 6.20 -10.38 -0.51
CA VAL A 88 5.32 -9.27 -0.13
C VAL A 88 5.60 -8.85 1.31
N THR A 89 5.79 -9.80 2.21
CA THR A 89 6.13 -9.51 3.60
C THR A 89 7.46 -8.77 3.71
N VAL A 90 8.48 -9.23 3.01
CA VAL A 90 9.82 -8.59 3.03
C VAL A 90 9.74 -7.18 2.45
N ALA A 91 8.99 -7.00 1.38
CA ALA A 91 8.84 -5.67 0.78
C ALA A 91 8.15 -4.70 1.75
N GLY A 92 7.14 -5.15 2.47
CA GLY A 92 6.46 -4.33 3.48
C GLY A 92 7.42 -3.88 4.59
N GLU A 93 8.28 -4.77 5.06
CA GLU A 93 9.29 -4.42 6.05
C GLU A 93 10.28 -3.39 5.51
N ALA A 94 10.67 -3.54 4.23
CA ALA A 94 11.57 -2.58 3.60
C ALA A 94 10.94 -1.20 3.46
N VAL A 95 9.65 -1.13 3.14
CA VAL A 95 8.92 0.13 3.05
C VAL A 95 8.87 0.80 4.43
N GLU A 96 8.60 0.05 5.49
CA GLU A 96 8.58 0.60 6.84
C GLU A 96 9.94 1.19 7.23
N ARG A 97 11.03 0.47 6.96
CA ARG A 97 12.37 0.95 7.28
C ARG A 97 12.72 2.22 6.50
N TRP A 98 12.35 2.25 5.23
CA TRP A 98 12.57 3.42 4.39
C TRP A 98 11.85 4.65 4.94
N LEU A 99 10.59 4.50 5.32
CA LEU A 99 9.80 5.62 5.88
C LEU A 99 10.35 6.06 7.24
N ALA A 100 10.87 5.13 8.04
CA ALA A 100 11.46 5.42 9.33
C ALA A 100 12.83 6.09 9.24
N GLY A 101 13.42 6.13 8.05
CA GLY A 101 14.75 6.70 7.84
C GLY A 101 15.89 5.71 8.06
N ASP A 102 15.58 4.45 8.30
CA ASP A 102 16.57 3.40 8.60
C ASP A 102 16.97 2.58 7.38
N GLY A 103 16.47 2.93 6.21
CA GLY A 103 16.75 2.17 5.01
C GLY A 103 16.63 3.00 3.75
N ARG A 104 17.12 2.43 2.66
CA ARG A 104 17.02 3.06 1.34
C ARG A 104 15.65 2.79 0.73
N LEU A 105 15.32 3.55 -0.30
CA LEU A 105 14.13 3.29 -1.11
C LEU A 105 14.17 1.83 -1.59
N PRO A 106 13.12 1.04 -1.30
CA PRO A 106 13.12 -0.36 -1.73
C PRO A 106 13.31 -0.51 -3.23
N GLU A 107 14.14 -1.48 -3.63
CA GLU A 107 14.40 -1.74 -5.06
C GLU A 107 13.45 -2.79 -5.63
N CYS A 108 12.82 -3.59 -4.77
CA CYS A 108 11.95 -4.69 -5.19
C CYS A 108 10.62 -4.20 -5.78
N ILE A 109 10.22 -2.99 -5.46
CA ILE A 109 8.99 -2.38 -5.95
C ILE A 109 9.29 -0.92 -6.34
N ASP A 110 8.77 -0.48 -7.47
CA ASP A 110 8.98 0.88 -7.92
C ASP A 110 8.07 1.86 -7.17
N LEU A 111 8.60 2.50 -6.14
CA LEU A 111 7.89 3.49 -5.34
C LEU A 111 8.14 4.92 -5.80
N ALA A 112 8.86 5.12 -6.92
CA ALA A 112 9.18 6.46 -7.40
C ALA A 112 7.97 7.40 -7.48
N PRO A 113 6.77 6.96 -7.92
CA PRO A 113 5.61 7.85 -7.99
C PRO A 113 5.17 8.43 -6.64
N ILE A 114 5.49 7.77 -5.54
CA ILE A 114 5.10 8.24 -4.20
C ILE A 114 6.30 8.55 -3.31
N ALA A 115 7.51 8.49 -3.87
CA ALA A 115 8.74 8.65 -3.07
C ALA A 115 8.82 10.00 -2.36
N ALA A 116 8.31 11.08 -2.96
CA ALA A 116 8.30 12.40 -2.35
C ALA A 116 7.51 12.44 -1.05
N ALA A 117 6.55 11.53 -0.86
CA ALA A 117 5.73 11.50 0.34
C ALA A 117 6.51 11.09 1.59
N ARG A 118 7.71 10.52 1.44
CA ARG A 118 8.58 10.22 2.57
C ARG A 118 8.88 11.47 3.42
N ASP A 119 8.97 12.63 2.77
CA ASP A 119 9.25 13.88 3.47
C ASP A 119 8.04 14.48 4.17
N TYR A 120 6.89 13.79 4.11
CA TYR A 120 5.65 14.24 4.73
C TYR A 120 5.18 13.19 5.73
N PRO A 121 5.69 13.25 6.99
CA PRO A 121 5.40 12.22 8.00
C PRO A 121 3.91 11.92 8.21
N GLY A 122 3.05 12.93 8.02
CA GLY A 122 1.61 12.75 8.13
C GLY A 122 1.02 11.83 7.07
N ARG A 123 1.78 11.51 6.01
CA ARG A 123 1.36 10.61 4.94
C ARG A 123 1.92 9.20 5.05
N HIS A 124 2.84 8.97 5.98
CA HIS A 124 3.47 7.65 6.12
C HIS A 124 2.47 6.55 6.43
N GLY A 125 1.51 6.84 7.30
CA GLY A 125 0.45 5.88 7.64
C GLY A 125 -0.37 5.48 6.42
N ALA A 126 -0.67 6.45 5.54
CA ALA A 126 -1.42 6.16 4.32
C ALA A 126 -0.62 5.28 3.35
N ILE A 127 0.69 5.50 3.24
CA ILE A 127 1.56 4.66 2.40
C ILE A 127 1.56 3.22 2.90
N LEU A 128 1.56 3.04 4.22
CA LEU A 128 1.67 1.71 4.84
C LEU A 128 0.35 0.93 4.88
N LEU A 129 -0.79 1.57 4.58
CA LEU A 129 -2.09 0.90 4.67
C LEU A 129 -2.15 -0.46 3.98
N PRO A 130 -1.77 -0.60 2.69
CA PRO A 130 -1.91 -1.90 2.03
C PRO A 130 -1.00 -2.97 2.65
N TRP A 131 0.20 -2.58 3.07
CA TRP A 131 1.15 -3.51 3.67
C TRP A 131 0.68 -4.02 5.02
N ARG A 132 0.08 -3.13 5.83
CA ARG A 132 -0.49 -3.50 7.13
C ARG A 132 -1.75 -4.33 6.97
N ALA A 133 -2.59 -4.02 6.00
CA ALA A 133 -3.78 -4.82 5.71
C ALA A 133 -3.37 -6.24 5.25
N PHE A 134 -2.28 -6.35 4.49
CA PHE A 134 -1.75 -7.65 4.08
C PHE A 134 -1.32 -8.47 5.29
N SER A 135 -0.56 -7.88 6.21
CA SER A 135 -0.17 -8.56 7.44
C SER A 135 -1.38 -8.99 8.26
N ASP A 136 -2.40 -8.13 8.34
CA ASP A 136 -3.63 -8.44 9.06
C ASP A 136 -4.36 -9.62 8.42
N ALA A 137 -4.42 -9.67 7.08
CA ALA A 137 -5.05 -10.78 6.37
C ALA A 137 -4.34 -12.10 6.66
N LEU A 138 -3.00 -12.08 6.72
CA LEU A 138 -2.23 -13.29 7.05
C LEU A 138 -2.48 -13.73 8.49
N CYS A 139 -2.54 -12.79 9.43
CA CYS A 139 -2.87 -13.11 10.83
C CYS A 139 -4.26 -13.74 10.93
N ASN A 140 -5.25 -13.20 10.21
CA ASN A 140 -6.61 -13.70 10.23
C ASN A 140 -6.70 -15.12 9.65
N ALA A 141 -5.84 -15.43 8.67
CA ALA A 141 -5.79 -16.76 8.06
C ALA A 141 -5.29 -17.83 9.02
N HIS A 142 -4.45 -17.44 9.99
CA HIS A 142 -3.85 -18.36 10.95
C HIS A 142 -4.48 -18.30 12.34
N GLY A 143 -5.41 -17.37 12.51
CA GLY A 143 -6.06 -17.16 13.82
C GLY A 143 -7.26 -18.01 14.08
#